data_ce0e2479bfc8deb07186417c59f33826
#
_entry.id   ce0e2479bfc8deb07186417c59f33826
#
_cell.length_a   1.000
_cell.length_b   1.000
_cell.length_c   1.000
_cell.angle_alpha   90.00
_cell.angle_beta   90.00
_cell.angle_gamma   90.00
#
_symmetry.space_group_name_H-M   'P 1'
#
loop_
_entity.id
_entity.type
_entity.pdbx_description
1 polymer ?
#
loop_
_entity_poly.entity_id
_entity_poly.type
_entity_poly.pdbx_seq_one_letter_code
_entity_poly.pdbx_strand_id
1 'polypeptide(L)'
;MTAHVFNENLDKNYPATLSYSVNTKLLRQELGFKGVLITDDLQMSAISKHYDLKQTLTLAINSGVNLLLFANQLAKPITLKEIVDTVYSQILSEQITLDKIIESNKKIDELLGKI
;
A
#
# COMPACT_ATOMS: atom_id res chain seq x y z
N MET A 1 5.88 -9.62 -0.23
CA MET A 1 4.60 -9.18 -0.82
C MET A 1 3.47 -9.38 0.18
N THR A 2 2.61 -8.38 0.33
CA THR A 2 1.39 -8.50 1.14
C THR A 2 0.20 -8.80 0.22
N ALA A 3 -0.73 -9.64 0.68
CA ALA A 3 -1.82 -10.15 -0.13
C ALA A 3 -3.20 -9.68 0.37
N HIS A 4 -4.22 -9.85 -0.46
CA HIS A 4 -5.61 -9.44 -0.14
C HIS A 4 -6.31 -10.49 0.72
N VAL A 5 -5.65 -10.92 1.78
CA VAL A 5 -6.18 -11.93 2.71
C VAL A 5 -6.78 -11.23 3.92
N PHE A 6 -8.04 -11.53 4.19
CA PHE A 6 -8.71 -11.05 5.39
C PHE A 6 -8.68 -12.12 6.47
N ASN A 7 -8.17 -11.77 7.64
CA ASN A 7 -8.19 -12.61 8.83
C ASN A 7 -8.53 -11.74 10.04
N GLU A 8 -9.73 -11.91 10.58
CA GLU A 8 -10.23 -11.09 11.68
C GLU A 8 -9.40 -11.17 12.95
N ASN A 9 -8.62 -12.25 13.12
CA ASN A 9 -7.71 -12.36 14.26
C ASN A 9 -6.48 -11.46 14.15
N LEU A 10 -6.16 -11.00 12.94
CA LEU A 10 -5.04 -10.09 12.69
C LEU A 10 -5.51 -8.65 12.52
N ASP A 11 -6.63 -8.46 11.81
CA ASP A 11 -7.27 -7.16 11.63
C ASP A 11 -8.76 -7.36 11.39
N LYS A 12 -9.59 -6.71 12.20
CA LYS A 12 -11.05 -6.86 12.13
C LYS A 12 -11.67 -6.09 10.97
N ASN A 13 -10.95 -5.12 10.41
CA ASN A 13 -11.52 -4.15 9.48
C ASN A 13 -10.97 -4.26 8.05
N TYR A 14 -9.70 -4.65 7.89
CA TYR A 14 -9.01 -4.56 6.60
C TYR A 14 -8.30 -5.85 6.23
N PRO A 15 -8.23 -6.18 4.91
CA PRO A 15 -7.35 -7.24 4.44
C PRO A 15 -5.88 -6.85 4.66
N ALA A 16 -4.99 -7.83 4.67
CA ALA A 16 -3.57 -7.63 5.00
C ALA A 16 -2.92 -6.49 4.19
N THR A 17 -3.19 -6.40 2.90
CA THR A 17 -2.66 -5.36 2.00
C THR A 17 -2.94 -3.94 2.51
N LEU A 18 -4.08 -3.72 3.15
CA LEU A 18 -4.54 -2.41 3.62
C LEU A 18 -4.41 -2.25 5.14
N SER A 19 -3.82 -3.22 5.82
CA SER A 19 -3.81 -3.29 7.28
C SER A 19 -2.51 -2.75 7.89
N TYR A 20 -2.62 -1.68 8.64
CA TYR A 20 -1.53 -1.17 9.48
C TYR A 20 -1.14 -2.22 10.55
N SER A 21 -2.11 -2.91 11.13
CA SER A 21 -1.87 -3.95 12.13
C SER A 21 -1.01 -5.09 11.59
N VAL A 22 -1.24 -5.51 10.34
CA VAL A 22 -0.48 -6.60 9.71
C VAL A 22 0.86 -6.09 9.18
N ASN A 23 0.84 -5.04 8.36
CA ASN A 23 2.04 -4.61 7.63
C ASN A 23 3.04 -3.87 8.51
N THR A 24 2.58 -3.06 9.44
CA THR A 24 3.48 -2.30 10.32
C THR A 24 3.64 -2.96 11.68
N LYS A 25 2.56 -3.18 12.42
CA LYS A 25 2.69 -3.71 13.80
C LYS A 25 3.25 -5.12 13.82
N LEU A 26 2.69 -6.03 13.05
CA LEU A 26 3.14 -7.42 13.05
C LEU A 26 4.44 -7.58 12.26
N LEU A 27 4.43 -7.25 10.98
CA LEU A 27 5.57 -7.52 10.09
C LEU A 27 6.81 -6.70 10.45
N ARG A 28 6.66 -5.39 10.60
CA ARG A 28 7.81 -4.51 10.81
C ARG A 28 8.23 -4.41 12.27
N GLN A 29 7.29 -4.22 13.20
CA GLN A 29 7.61 -4.00 14.61
C GLN A 29 7.87 -5.31 15.36
N GLU A 30 6.99 -6.30 15.25
CA GLU A 30 7.17 -7.55 15.97
C GLU A 30 8.17 -8.50 15.29
N LEU A 31 8.07 -8.67 13.97
CA LEU A 31 8.94 -9.58 13.21
C LEU A 31 10.23 -8.92 12.71
N GLY A 32 10.34 -7.59 12.80
CA GLY A 32 11.56 -6.88 12.49
C GLY A 32 11.90 -6.73 11.02
N PHE A 33 10.93 -6.87 10.11
CA PHE A 33 11.17 -6.71 8.67
C PHE A 33 11.45 -5.24 8.33
N LYS A 34 12.61 -4.97 7.72
CA LYS A 34 13.07 -3.62 7.39
C LYS A 34 13.13 -3.32 5.90
N GLY A 35 12.77 -4.29 5.07
CA GLY A 35 12.86 -4.18 3.61
C GLY A 35 11.67 -3.49 2.96
N VAL A 36 11.65 -3.59 1.63
CA VAL A 36 10.55 -3.07 0.80
C VAL A 36 9.39 -4.04 0.81
N LEU A 37 8.20 -3.51 1.07
CA LEU A 37 6.94 -4.27 1.04
C LEU A 37 6.13 -3.84 -0.18
N ILE A 38 5.80 -4.81 -1.03
CA ILE A 38 4.98 -4.61 -2.23
C ILE A 38 3.59 -5.23 -2.04
N THR A 39 2.57 -4.59 -2.62
CA THR A 39 1.21 -5.15 -2.63
C THR A 39 1.05 -6.21 -3.72
N ASP A 40 0.05 -7.08 -3.58
CA ASP A 40 -0.54 -7.78 -4.71
C ASP A 40 -1.35 -6.75 -5.55
N ASP A 41 -1.83 -7.15 -6.73
CA ASP A 41 -2.53 -6.27 -7.65
C ASP A 41 -3.74 -5.60 -6.98
N LEU A 42 -3.69 -4.28 -6.84
CA LEU A 42 -4.73 -3.50 -6.18
C LEU A 42 -6.01 -3.38 -7.00
N GLN A 43 -6.02 -3.84 -8.26
CA GLN A 43 -7.20 -3.86 -9.11
C GLN A 43 -7.98 -5.18 -9.00
N MET A 44 -7.48 -6.15 -8.22
CA MET A 44 -8.21 -7.39 -7.97
C MET A 44 -9.53 -7.13 -7.24
N SER A 45 -10.54 -7.95 -7.55
CA SER A 45 -11.91 -7.79 -7.02
C SER A 45 -11.98 -7.75 -5.50
N ALA A 46 -11.08 -8.45 -4.81
CA ALA A 46 -11.02 -8.44 -3.35
C ALA A 46 -10.81 -7.02 -2.78
N ILE A 47 -10.23 -6.14 -3.57
CA ILE A 47 -10.00 -4.73 -3.22
C ILE A 47 -10.97 -3.82 -3.98
N SER A 48 -11.00 -3.91 -5.32
CA SER A 48 -11.70 -2.95 -6.18
C SER A 48 -13.22 -2.94 -5.99
N LYS A 49 -13.81 -4.04 -5.50
CA LYS A 49 -15.24 -4.10 -5.20
C LYS A 49 -15.63 -3.41 -3.89
N HIS A 50 -14.68 -3.19 -2.99
CA HIS A 50 -14.94 -2.69 -1.65
C HIS A 50 -14.34 -1.31 -1.38
N TYR A 51 -13.34 -0.91 -2.16
CA TYR A 51 -12.61 0.34 -1.97
C TYR A 51 -12.43 1.05 -3.30
N ASP A 52 -12.64 2.37 -3.31
CA ASP A 52 -12.30 3.19 -4.48
C ASP A 52 -10.78 3.42 -4.53
N LEU A 53 -10.28 4.04 -5.61
CA LEU A 53 -8.86 4.28 -5.79
C LEU A 53 -8.26 5.11 -4.67
N LYS A 54 -8.95 6.16 -4.25
CA LYS A 54 -8.51 7.05 -3.17
C LYS A 54 -8.37 6.31 -1.85
N GLN A 55 -9.36 5.51 -1.47
CA GLN A 55 -9.33 4.70 -0.26
C GLN A 55 -8.20 3.66 -0.32
N THR A 56 -8.08 2.97 -1.45
CA THR A 56 -7.06 1.94 -1.66
C THR A 56 -5.66 2.51 -1.50
N LEU A 57 -5.35 3.63 -2.15
CA LEU A 57 -4.03 4.26 -2.08
C LEU A 57 -3.73 4.76 -0.66
N THR A 58 -4.70 5.43 -0.04
CA THR A 58 -4.53 5.97 1.30
C THR A 58 -4.28 4.86 2.32
N LEU A 59 -5.11 3.82 2.31
CA LEU A 59 -4.99 2.71 3.26
C LEU A 59 -3.71 1.90 3.04
N ALA A 60 -3.36 1.60 1.79
CA ALA A 60 -2.14 0.84 1.49
C ALA A 60 -0.88 1.59 1.92
N ILE A 61 -0.76 2.85 1.56
CA ILE A 61 0.40 3.67 1.93
C ILE A 61 0.49 3.81 3.46
N ASN A 62 -0.61 4.12 4.12
CA ASN A 62 -0.64 4.28 5.57
C ASN A 62 -0.43 2.95 6.31
N SER A 63 -0.69 1.82 5.67
CA SER A 63 -0.42 0.51 6.28
C SER A 63 1.07 0.17 6.39
N GLY A 64 1.93 0.84 5.62
CA GLY A 64 3.37 0.60 5.62
C GLY A 64 3.91 -0.04 4.33
N VAL A 65 3.09 -0.11 3.29
CA VAL A 65 3.50 -0.57 1.96
C VAL A 65 4.36 0.49 1.27
N ASN A 66 5.37 0.03 0.54
CA ASN A 66 6.31 0.90 -0.17
C ASN A 66 6.09 0.91 -1.68
N LEU A 67 5.68 -0.22 -2.27
CA LEU A 67 5.40 -0.37 -3.69
C LEU A 67 3.96 -0.83 -3.90
N LEU A 68 3.28 -0.16 -4.83
CA LEU A 68 1.88 -0.41 -5.16
C LEU A 68 1.79 -1.02 -6.55
N LEU A 69 1.20 -2.21 -6.66
CA LEU A 69 1.09 -2.94 -7.92
C LEU A 69 -0.28 -2.73 -8.57
N PHE A 70 -0.28 -2.30 -9.84
CA PHE A 70 -1.47 -2.18 -10.69
C PHE A 70 -1.20 -2.89 -12.00
N ALA A 71 -1.83 -4.03 -12.21
CA ALA A 71 -1.56 -4.86 -13.39
C ALA A 71 -2.26 -4.37 -14.67
N ASN A 72 -3.34 -3.61 -14.56
CA ASN A 72 -4.15 -3.09 -15.67
C ASN A 72 -4.63 -4.18 -16.66
N GLN A 73 -4.92 -5.37 -16.15
CA GLN A 73 -5.32 -6.51 -16.99
C GLN A 73 -6.82 -6.81 -16.98
N LEU A 74 -7.47 -6.71 -15.82
CA LEU A 74 -8.83 -7.21 -15.63
C LEU A 74 -9.87 -6.11 -15.45
N ALA A 75 -9.44 -4.92 -15.05
CA ALA A 75 -10.34 -3.81 -14.76
C ALA A 75 -10.09 -2.66 -15.74
N LYS A 76 -10.91 -1.60 -15.61
CA LYS A 76 -10.68 -0.35 -16.32
C LYS A 76 -9.25 0.12 -16.02
N PRO A 77 -8.43 0.39 -17.04
CA PRO A 77 -7.06 0.83 -16.83
C PRO A 77 -6.99 2.12 -16.00
N ILE A 78 -6.03 2.16 -15.08
CA ILE A 78 -5.73 3.34 -14.26
C ILE A 78 -4.39 3.89 -14.73
N THR A 79 -4.33 5.18 -15.03
CA THR A 79 -3.10 5.81 -15.48
C THR A 79 -2.20 6.16 -14.28
N LEU A 80 -0.90 6.24 -14.54
CA LEU A 80 0.06 6.72 -13.54
C LEU A 80 -0.30 8.13 -13.06
N LYS A 81 -0.77 8.99 -13.97
CA LYS A 81 -1.21 10.35 -13.64
C LYS A 81 -2.34 10.34 -12.60
N GLU A 82 -3.35 9.49 -12.79
CA GLU A 82 -4.46 9.36 -11.85
C GLU A 82 -3.99 8.95 -10.46
N ILE A 83 -3.06 8.00 -10.40
CA ILE A 83 -2.48 7.52 -9.14
C ILE A 83 -1.71 8.65 -8.45
N VAL A 84 -0.81 9.30 -9.16
CA VAL A 84 0.03 10.38 -8.61
C VAL A 84 -0.83 11.55 -8.15
N ASP A 85 -1.80 11.99 -8.97
CA ASP A 85 -2.69 13.10 -8.61
C ASP A 85 -3.52 12.77 -7.37
N THR A 86 -3.99 11.54 -7.25
CA THR A 86 -4.77 11.08 -6.09
C THR A 86 -3.92 11.09 -4.81
N VAL A 87 -2.70 10.55 -4.87
CA VAL A 87 -1.78 10.54 -3.72
C VAL A 87 -1.41 11.96 -3.33
N TYR A 88 -1.12 12.82 -4.30
CA TYR A 88 -0.80 14.23 -4.04
C TYR A 88 -1.96 14.95 -3.34
N SER A 89 -3.19 14.74 -3.80
CA SER A 89 -4.40 15.25 -3.17
C SER A 89 -4.53 14.80 -1.71
N GLN A 90 -4.22 13.54 -1.43
CA GLN A 90 -4.28 12.98 -0.08
C GLN A 90 -3.18 13.54 0.84
N ILE A 91 -2.03 13.89 0.29
CA ILE A 91 -0.96 14.58 1.03
C ILE A 91 -1.42 16.00 1.38
N LEU A 92 -2.00 16.72 0.43
CA LEU A 92 -2.52 18.08 0.67
C LEU A 92 -3.62 18.13 1.71
N SER A 93 -4.47 17.10 1.76
CA SER A 93 -5.56 16.98 2.75
C SER A 93 -5.11 16.31 4.06
N GLU A 94 -3.83 16.04 4.22
CA GLU A 94 -3.22 15.46 5.43
C GLU A 94 -3.68 14.03 5.74
N GLN A 95 -4.25 13.31 4.77
CA GLN A 95 -4.61 11.90 4.92
C GLN A 95 -3.40 10.97 4.79
N ILE A 96 -2.39 11.40 4.03
CA ILE A 96 -1.10 10.72 3.89
C ILE A 96 -0.02 11.74 4.25
N THR A 97 0.95 11.36 5.09
CA THR A 97 2.06 12.26 5.41
C THR A 97 3.16 12.13 4.36
N LEU A 98 3.80 13.24 4.03
CA LEU A 98 4.94 13.26 3.12
C LEU A 98 6.09 12.38 3.63
N ASP A 99 6.27 12.30 4.93
CA ASP A 99 7.31 11.47 5.56
C ASP A 99 7.19 10.00 5.18
N LYS A 100 5.97 9.46 5.04
CA LYS A 100 5.77 8.08 4.60
C LYS A 100 6.27 7.85 3.19
N ILE A 101 6.06 8.81 2.30
CA ILE A 101 6.54 8.75 0.90
C ILE A 101 8.06 8.81 0.88
N ILE A 102 8.66 9.72 1.63
CA ILE A 102 10.12 9.87 1.73
C ILE A 102 10.76 8.59 2.28
N GLU A 103 10.20 8.03 3.34
CA GLU A 103 10.68 6.78 3.94
C GLU A 103 10.60 5.61 2.96
N SER A 104 9.49 5.48 2.23
CA SER A 104 9.33 4.45 1.22
C SER A 104 10.34 4.59 0.09
N ASN A 105 10.55 5.80 -0.41
CA ASN A 105 11.55 6.07 -1.45
C ASN A 105 12.96 5.74 -0.99
N LYS A 106 13.28 6.05 0.26
CA LYS A 106 14.58 5.70 0.85
C LYS A 106 14.80 4.19 0.87
N LYS A 107 13.80 3.41 1.27
CA LYS A 107 13.88 1.95 1.28
C LYS A 107 14.04 1.38 -0.13
N ILE A 108 13.34 1.94 -1.10
CA ILE A 108 13.43 1.54 -2.51
C ILE A 108 14.84 1.83 -3.05
N ASP A 109 15.38 3.01 -2.76
CA ASP A 109 16.73 3.39 -3.18
C ASP A 109 17.79 2.47 -2.56
N GLU A 110 17.65 2.12 -1.29
CA GLU A 110 18.54 1.17 -0.62
C GLU A 110 18.48 -0.21 -1.29
N LEU A 111 17.29 -0.69 -1.66
CA LEU A 111 17.11 -1.95 -2.37
C LEU A 111 17.78 -1.91 -3.74
N LEU A 112 17.56 -0.85 -4.51
CA LEU A 112 18.16 -0.67 -5.84
C LEU A 112 19.68 -0.58 -5.77
N GLY A 113 20.22 0.03 -4.73
CA GLY A 113 21.67 0.11 -4.52
C GLY A 113 22.34 -1.23 -4.22
N LYS A 114 21.58 -2.27 -3.88
CA LYS A 114 22.09 -3.63 -3.63
C LYS A 114 22.08 -4.51 -4.88
N ILE A 115 21.46 -4.05 -5.94
CA ILE A 115 21.38 -4.76 -7.21
C ILE A 115 22.53 -4.31 -8.11
#